data_1a6484ef4964e4a4b470d5e1b5d55540
#
_entry.id   1a6484ef4964e4a4b470d5e1b5d55540
#
_cell.length_a   1.000
_cell.length_b   1.000
_cell.length_c   1.000
_cell.angle_alpha   90.00
_cell.angle_beta   90.00
_cell.angle_gamma   90.00
#
_symmetry.space_group_name_H-M   'P 1'
#
loop_
_entity.id
_entity.type
_entity.pdbx_description
1 polymer ?
#
loop_
_entity_poly.entity_id
_entity_poly.type
_entity_poly.pdbx_seq_one_letter_code
_entity_poly.pdbx_strand_id
1 'polypeptide(L)'
;QQLAEFAVKEGIPCIVSAATEYGEELLENDLQLQKEKHKKAELRVIHGRMDQQEMEAFFEKEQVGLVIDATHPFAVIVTENIQRACKNSGIEYLRCLRDFLTEAKAVRSEKLACERTNAIAKSDSSVVCVNSVEEAVDYLEQTQGNILITTGSKELDKYTRLTNYKERCYARVLSVLPSMMQSIDLGFSGKHLIAMQGPFSREMNLALLHQTEAKYFVTKESGKNGGFAEKLEAAEQAGAVLLVIGRPIEEGLSVEEAEQEMRKWNRD
;
A
#
# COMPACT_ATOMS: atom_id res chain seq x y z
N GLN A 1 -6.82 -0.39 11.94
CA GLN A 1 -7.25 -1.38 12.93
C GLN A 1 -6.77 -1.00 14.32
N GLN A 2 -5.45 -0.93 14.62
CA GLN A 2 -4.89 -0.62 15.96
C GLN A 2 -5.49 0.66 16.57
N LEU A 3 -5.55 1.77 15.83
CA LEU A 3 -6.16 3.01 16.31
C LEU A 3 -7.66 2.86 16.63
N ALA A 4 -8.40 2.07 15.87
CA ALA A 4 -9.81 1.81 16.13
C ALA A 4 -9.99 0.95 17.39
N GLU A 5 -9.17 -0.07 17.60
CA GLU A 5 -9.13 -0.86 18.82
C GLU A 5 -8.79 0.00 20.04
N PHE A 6 -7.83 0.91 19.87
CA PHE A 6 -7.47 1.88 20.89
C PHE A 6 -8.64 2.81 21.23
N ALA A 7 -9.33 3.38 20.23
CA ALA A 7 -10.51 4.24 20.43
C ALA A 7 -11.59 3.51 21.23
N VAL A 8 -11.90 2.25 20.88
CA VAL A 8 -12.86 1.42 21.61
C VAL A 8 -12.44 1.22 23.06
N LYS A 9 -11.18 0.92 23.31
CA LYS A 9 -10.63 0.69 24.65
C LYS A 9 -10.72 1.94 25.54
N GLU A 10 -10.42 3.09 24.98
CA GLU A 10 -10.43 4.39 25.70
C GLU A 10 -11.83 5.02 25.75
N GLY A 11 -12.83 4.45 25.08
CA GLY A 11 -14.20 4.98 25.04
C GLY A 11 -14.34 6.23 24.15
N ILE A 12 -13.49 6.38 23.14
CA ILE A 12 -13.49 7.50 22.19
C ILE A 12 -14.46 7.18 21.05
N PRO A 13 -15.53 7.99 20.85
CA PRO A 13 -16.41 7.79 19.70
C PRO A 13 -15.61 7.94 18.39
N CYS A 14 -15.70 6.94 17.48
CA CYS A 14 -15.01 7.04 16.22
C CYS A 14 -15.75 6.39 15.05
N ILE A 15 -15.49 6.93 13.86
CA ILE A 15 -15.95 6.37 12.58
C ILE A 15 -14.71 5.91 11.82
N VAL A 16 -14.70 4.66 11.40
CA VAL A 16 -13.62 4.08 10.59
C VAL A 16 -14.10 3.96 9.16
N SER A 17 -13.40 4.57 8.22
CA SER A 17 -13.72 4.49 6.80
C SER A 17 -12.80 3.50 6.08
N ALA A 18 -13.39 2.54 5.37
CA ALA A 18 -12.71 1.61 4.49
C ALA A 18 -13.03 1.92 3.02
N ALA A 19 -12.09 1.66 2.11
CA ALA A 19 -12.29 1.94 0.68
C ALA A 19 -13.22 0.92 -0.01
N THR A 20 -13.46 -0.24 0.58
CA THR A 20 -14.21 -1.36 0.01
C THR A 20 -15.05 -2.06 1.07
N GLU A 21 -16.15 -2.67 0.64
CA GLU A 21 -17.02 -3.53 1.47
C GLU A 21 -16.22 -4.65 2.16
N TYR A 22 -15.33 -5.31 1.44
CA TYR A 22 -14.44 -6.32 2.03
C TYR A 22 -13.56 -5.77 3.16
N GLY A 23 -13.09 -4.53 3.01
CA GLY A 23 -12.32 -3.85 4.07
C GLY A 23 -13.18 -3.52 5.30
N GLU A 24 -14.45 -3.18 5.10
CA GLU A 24 -15.43 -2.97 6.16
C GLU A 24 -15.69 -4.29 6.91
N GLU A 25 -16.02 -5.37 6.21
CA GLU A 25 -16.28 -6.69 6.80
C GLU A 25 -15.11 -7.18 7.66
N LEU A 26 -13.86 -7.02 7.18
CA LEU A 26 -12.67 -7.38 7.95
C LEU A 26 -12.56 -6.56 9.25
N LEU A 27 -12.76 -5.23 9.14
CA LEU A 27 -12.68 -4.35 10.30
C LEU A 27 -13.81 -4.61 11.29
N GLU A 28 -15.03 -4.86 10.83
CA GLU A 28 -16.17 -5.19 11.70
C GLU A 28 -15.92 -6.49 12.46
N ASN A 29 -15.48 -7.55 11.80
CA ASN A 29 -15.18 -8.83 12.44
C ASN A 29 -14.10 -8.70 13.50
N ASP A 30 -13.01 -7.97 13.22
CA ASP A 30 -11.91 -7.78 14.17
C ASP A 30 -12.32 -6.90 15.35
N LEU A 31 -13.14 -5.86 15.12
CA LEU A 31 -13.56 -4.90 16.12
C LEU A 31 -14.77 -5.36 16.94
N GLN A 32 -15.57 -6.33 16.46
CA GLN A 32 -16.74 -6.84 17.16
C GLN A 32 -16.37 -7.47 18.50
N LEU A 33 -15.28 -8.23 18.55
CA LEU A 33 -14.75 -8.83 19.78
C LEU A 33 -14.31 -7.77 20.81
N GLN A 34 -13.86 -6.61 20.35
CA GLN A 34 -13.45 -5.50 21.21
C GLN A 34 -14.68 -4.71 21.71
N LYS A 35 -15.69 -4.49 20.87
CA LYS A 35 -16.96 -3.87 21.26
C LYS A 35 -17.68 -4.63 22.38
N GLU A 36 -17.66 -5.96 22.34
CA GLU A 36 -18.28 -6.81 23.37
C GLU A 36 -17.60 -6.65 24.74
N LYS A 37 -16.28 -6.41 24.76
CA LYS A 37 -15.50 -6.19 25.98
C LYS A 37 -15.63 -4.78 26.54
N HIS A 38 -15.83 -3.78 25.68
CA HIS A 38 -15.81 -2.36 26.02
C HIS A 38 -17.13 -1.67 25.59
N LYS A 39 -18.19 -1.87 26.38
CA LYS A 39 -19.58 -1.43 26.07
C LYS A 39 -19.80 0.10 25.96
N LYS A 40 -18.79 0.94 26.10
CA LYS A 40 -18.93 2.40 26.19
C LYS A 40 -18.57 3.17 24.92
N ALA A 41 -17.94 2.54 23.93
CA ALA A 41 -17.48 3.27 22.73
C ALA A 41 -18.47 3.14 21.59
N GLU A 42 -18.91 4.26 21.04
CA GLU A 42 -19.61 4.30 19.76
C GLU A 42 -18.58 4.16 18.63
N LEU A 43 -18.48 2.96 18.07
CA LEU A 43 -17.68 2.69 16.90
C LEU A 43 -18.58 2.32 15.72
N ARG A 44 -18.45 3.06 14.62
CA ARG A 44 -19.11 2.77 13.34
C ARG A 44 -18.05 2.55 12.26
N VAL A 45 -18.21 1.51 11.47
CA VAL A 45 -17.40 1.26 10.28
C VAL A 45 -18.26 1.63 9.07
N ILE A 46 -17.66 2.26 8.08
CA ILE A 46 -18.31 2.62 6.82
C ILE A 46 -17.38 2.25 5.66
N HIS A 47 -17.97 1.95 4.51
CA HIS A 47 -17.20 1.74 3.29
C HIS A 47 -17.60 2.73 2.19
N GLY A 48 -16.71 2.91 1.24
CA GLY A 48 -16.90 3.73 0.07
C GLY A 48 -15.73 4.68 -0.15
N ARG A 49 -15.68 5.18 -1.37
CA ARG A 49 -14.72 6.23 -1.73
C ARG A 49 -15.47 7.54 -1.71
N MET A 50 -14.90 8.53 -1.05
CA MET A 50 -15.40 9.89 -1.02
C MET A 50 -14.40 10.80 -1.73
N ASP A 51 -14.92 11.73 -2.52
CA ASP A 51 -14.14 12.87 -2.98
C ASP A 51 -14.05 13.95 -1.90
N GLN A 52 -13.36 15.05 -2.19
CA GLN A 52 -13.17 16.13 -1.22
C GLN A 52 -14.51 16.72 -0.73
N GLN A 53 -15.46 16.98 -1.63
CA GLN A 53 -16.74 17.61 -1.29
C GLN A 53 -17.63 16.66 -0.46
N GLU A 54 -17.63 15.39 -0.83
CA GLU A 54 -18.34 14.34 -0.07
C GLU A 54 -17.75 14.19 1.35
N MET A 55 -16.42 14.30 1.49
CA MET A 55 -15.77 14.30 2.81
C MET A 55 -16.17 15.52 3.65
N GLU A 56 -16.18 16.73 3.07
CA GLU A 56 -16.60 17.96 3.76
C GLU A 56 -18.06 17.84 4.26
N ALA A 57 -18.97 17.40 3.40
CA ALA A 57 -20.37 17.16 3.77
C ALA A 57 -20.52 16.08 4.86
N PHE A 58 -19.71 15.02 4.78
CA PHE A 58 -19.68 13.97 5.78
C PHE A 58 -19.16 14.48 7.13
N PHE A 59 -18.11 15.29 7.15
CA PHE A 59 -17.54 15.87 8.37
C PHE A 59 -18.54 16.76 9.09
N GLU A 60 -19.25 17.59 8.33
CA GLU A 60 -20.31 18.46 8.89
C GLU A 60 -21.46 17.63 9.47
N LYS A 61 -21.99 16.67 8.70
CA LYS A 61 -23.09 15.80 9.11
C LYS A 61 -22.80 15.02 10.38
N GLU A 62 -21.60 14.45 10.48
CA GLU A 62 -21.18 13.58 11.58
C GLU A 62 -20.51 14.37 12.72
N GLN A 63 -20.39 15.68 12.59
CA GLN A 63 -19.73 16.57 13.56
C GLN A 63 -18.31 16.10 13.91
N VAL A 64 -17.52 15.78 12.88
CA VAL A 64 -16.14 15.30 13.03
C VAL A 64 -15.25 16.41 13.56
N GLY A 65 -14.53 16.19 14.64
CA GLY A 65 -13.61 17.19 15.22
C GLY A 65 -12.13 16.86 14.97
N LEU A 66 -11.81 15.58 14.74
CA LEU A 66 -10.44 15.12 14.45
C LEU A 66 -10.46 14.07 13.35
N VAL A 67 -9.56 14.20 12.39
CA VAL A 67 -9.34 13.20 11.34
C VAL A 67 -7.93 12.62 11.44
N ILE A 68 -7.84 11.30 11.57
CA ILE A 68 -6.57 10.57 11.53
C ILE A 68 -6.49 9.82 10.21
N ASP A 69 -5.62 10.28 9.34
CA ASP A 69 -5.34 9.64 8.06
C ASP A 69 -4.30 8.52 8.23
N ALA A 70 -4.76 7.29 8.30
CA ALA A 70 -3.94 6.08 8.31
C ALA A 70 -3.98 5.33 6.98
N THR A 71 -4.22 6.03 5.86
CA THR A 71 -4.24 5.45 4.52
C THR A 71 -2.85 4.95 4.11
N HIS A 72 -2.82 4.09 3.09
CA HIS A 72 -1.55 3.58 2.59
C HIS A 72 -0.71 4.71 1.95
N PRO A 73 0.61 4.78 2.17
CA PRO A 73 1.48 5.84 1.63
C PRO A 73 1.37 6.08 0.12
N PHE A 74 1.07 5.04 -0.66
CA PHE A 74 0.83 5.17 -2.10
C PHE A 74 -0.60 5.65 -2.47
N ALA A 75 -1.44 5.93 -1.49
CA ALA A 75 -2.79 6.44 -1.72
C ALA A 75 -2.83 7.99 -1.75
N VAL A 76 -1.91 8.61 -2.49
CA VAL A 76 -1.64 10.05 -2.50
C VAL A 76 -2.91 10.88 -2.72
N ILE A 77 -3.74 10.51 -3.71
CA ILE A 77 -4.96 11.27 -4.05
C ILE A 77 -5.94 11.35 -2.87
N VAL A 78 -6.19 10.25 -2.17
CA VAL A 78 -7.10 10.27 -1.02
C VAL A 78 -6.52 11.05 0.15
N THR A 79 -5.22 10.95 0.40
CA THR A 79 -4.53 11.75 1.41
C THR A 79 -4.66 13.26 1.12
N GLU A 80 -4.44 13.69 -0.13
CA GLU A 80 -4.65 15.08 -0.53
C GLU A 80 -6.09 15.53 -0.36
N ASN A 81 -7.07 14.70 -0.73
CA ASN A 81 -8.48 15.01 -0.55
C ASN A 81 -8.84 15.19 0.93
N ILE A 82 -8.38 14.28 1.79
CA ILE A 82 -8.58 14.38 3.25
C ILE A 82 -7.98 15.68 3.79
N GLN A 83 -6.75 16.01 3.44
CA GLN A 83 -6.07 17.23 3.89
C GLN A 83 -6.84 18.49 3.48
N ARG A 84 -7.29 18.56 2.22
CA ARG A 84 -8.07 19.68 1.71
C ARG A 84 -9.43 19.79 2.41
N ALA A 85 -10.14 18.67 2.57
CA ALA A 85 -11.41 18.63 3.25
C ALA A 85 -11.29 19.09 4.72
N CYS A 86 -10.30 18.59 5.46
CA CYS A 86 -10.03 19.02 6.84
C CYS A 86 -9.72 20.52 6.92
N LYS A 87 -8.87 21.03 6.02
CA LYS A 87 -8.52 22.45 5.95
C LYS A 87 -9.74 23.33 5.71
N ASN A 88 -10.61 22.95 4.76
CA ASN A 88 -11.80 23.72 4.41
C ASN A 88 -12.85 23.69 5.53
N SER A 89 -12.98 22.56 6.22
CA SER A 89 -13.93 22.38 7.33
C SER A 89 -13.38 22.85 8.68
N GLY A 90 -12.11 23.30 8.77
CA GLY A 90 -11.48 23.73 10.01
C GLY A 90 -11.25 22.59 11.01
N ILE A 91 -11.10 21.36 10.54
CA ILE A 91 -10.95 20.15 11.36
C ILE A 91 -9.46 19.83 11.49
N GLU A 92 -9.06 19.40 12.69
CA GLU A 92 -7.70 18.96 12.96
C GLU A 92 -7.38 17.67 12.15
N TYR A 93 -6.23 17.68 11.48
CA TYR A 93 -5.74 16.59 10.65
C TYR A 93 -4.43 16.02 11.19
N LEU A 94 -4.40 14.73 11.42
CA LEU A 94 -3.21 14.00 11.80
C LEU A 94 -2.90 12.91 10.77
N ARG A 95 -1.66 12.90 10.25
CA ARG A 95 -1.15 11.80 9.43
C ARG A 95 -0.55 10.73 10.33
N CYS A 96 -1.09 9.52 10.31
CA CYS A 96 -0.53 8.39 11.04
C CYS A 96 0.17 7.46 10.06
N LEU A 97 1.46 7.28 10.26
CA LEU A 97 2.30 6.36 9.47
C LEU A 97 2.40 5.03 10.23
N ARG A 98 2.10 3.95 9.54
CA ARG A 98 2.27 2.61 10.12
C ARG A 98 3.74 2.38 10.44
N ASP A 99 4.03 1.86 11.63
CA ASP A 99 5.38 1.45 12.01
C ASP A 99 5.84 0.28 11.15
N PHE A 100 6.83 0.57 10.32
CA PHE A 100 7.50 -0.42 9.48
C PHE A 100 8.91 -0.74 9.99
N LEU A 101 9.19 -0.37 11.25
CA LEU A 101 10.56 -0.10 11.68
C LEU A 101 11.29 -1.27 12.32
N THR A 102 10.64 -2.37 12.66
CA THR A 102 11.35 -3.47 13.34
C THR A 102 11.90 -4.53 12.41
N GLU A 103 11.21 -4.89 11.33
CA GLU A 103 11.72 -5.92 10.39
C GLU A 103 12.41 -5.34 9.16
N ALA A 104 11.88 -4.26 8.58
CA ALA A 104 12.57 -3.57 7.48
C ALA A 104 13.87 -2.89 7.92
N LYS A 105 14.02 -2.48 9.20
CA LYS A 105 15.32 -2.04 9.75
C LYS A 105 16.29 -3.20 9.91
N ALA A 106 15.85 -4.39 10.30
CA ALA A 106 16.72 -5.56 10.37
C ALA A 106 17.18 -6.02 8.97
N VAL A 107 16.27 -6.01 7.98
CA VAL A 107 16.61 -6.28 6.56
C VAL A 107 17.38 -5.10 5.94
N ARG A 108 17.05 -3.85 6.33
CA ARG A 108 17.78 -2.63 5.90
C ARG A 108 19.18 -2.51 6.49
N SER A 109 19.41 -3.00 7.70
CA SER A 109 20.73 -2.85 8.34
C SER A 109 21.80 -3.77 7.77
N GLU A 110 21.43 -4.87 7.12
CA GLU A 110 22.39 -5.84 6.57
C GLU A 110 22.42 -5.93 5.04
N LYS A 111 21.29 -5.67 4.33
CA LYS A 111 21.22 -5.86 2.86
C LYS A 111 20.60 -4.70 2.07
N LEU A 112 19.88 -3.77 2.69
CA LEU A 112 19.28 -2.59 2.09
C LEU A 112 19.92 -1.30 2.65
N ALA A 113 21.23 -1.25 2.81
CA ALA A 113 21.95 0.01 2.75
C ALA A 113 21.92 0.53 1.29
N CYS A 114 20.73 0.68 0.75
CA CYS A 114 20.49 1.49 -0.43
C CYS A 114 20.71 2.93 0.05
N GLU A 115 21.98 3.34 0.03
CA GLU A 115 22.37 4.73 0.21
C GLU A 115 21.48 5.54 -0.73
N ARG A 116 20.74 6.50 -0.19
CA ARG A 116 19.96 7.52 -0.92
C ARG A 116 20.89 8.47 -1.67
N THR A 117 21.81 7.91 -2.42
CA THR A 117 22.69 8.64 -3.32
C THR A 117 22.71 7.89 -4.63
N ASN A 118 22.21 8.52 -5.69
CA ASN A 118 22.39 8.29 -7.14
C ASN A 118 23.36 7.15 -7.55
N ALA A 119 23.30 5.99 -6.95
CA ALA A 119 24.13 4.86 -7.29
C ALA A 119 23.27 3.83 -8.02
N ILE A 120 23.36 3.85 -9.34
CA ILE A 120 23.10 2.69 -10.19
C ILE A 120 23.81 1.49 -9.53
N ALA A 121 23.03 0.53 -9.05
CA ALA A 121 23.52 -0.62 -8.29
C ALA A 121 24.66 -1.31 -9.04
N LYS A 122 25.74 -1.58 -8.33
CA LYS A 122 26.80 -2.49 -8.80
C LYS A 122 26.19 -3.86 -9.09
N SER A 123 26.62 -4.50 -10.14
CA SER A 123 26.08 -5.69 -10.83
C SER A 123 25.91 -6.98 -10.02
N ASP A 124 25.89 -6.95 -8.70
CA ASP A 124 25.86 -8.14 -7.83
C ASP A 124 24.75 -8.11 -6.76
N SER A 125 23.88 -7.08 -6.73
CA SER A 125 22.83 -7.04 -5.73
C SER A 125 21.52 -7.64 -6.29
N SER A 126 20.95 -8.61 -5.58
CA SER A 126 19.66 -9.21 -5.88
C SER A 126 18.47 -8.26 -5.65
N VAL A 127 18.70 -7.07 -5.09
CA VAL A 127 17.68 -6.06 -4.79
C VAL A 127 18.13 -4.70 -5.31
N VAL A 128 17.22 -4.04 -6.05
CA VAL A 128 17.39 -2.69 -6.57
C VAL A 128 16.26 -1.81 -6.05
N CYS A 129 16.59 -0.67 -5.45
CA CYS A 129 15.59 0.28 -4.95
C CYS A 129 15.53 1.51 -5.86
N VAL A 130 14.31 1.94 -6.15
CA VAL A 130 13.99 3.14 -6.94
C VAL A 130 12.89 3.94 -6.24
N ASN A 131 12.76 5.22 -6.55
CA ASN A 131 11.81 6.10 -5.85
C ASN A 131 10.44 6.19 -6.55
N SER A 132 10.35 5.76 -7.81
CA SER A 132 9.11 5.84 -8.59
C SER A 132 8.99 4.70 -9.61
N VAL A 133 7.79 4.56 -10.20
CA VAL A 133 7.56 3.61 -11.30
C VAL A 133 8.34 4.05 -12.55
N GLU A 134 8.47 5.35 -12.77
CA GLU A 134 9.24 5.91 -13.87
C GLU A 134 10.72 5.51 -13.78
N GLU A 135 11.34 5.65 -12.61
CA GLU A 135 12.71 5.18 -12.38
C GLU A 135 12.84 3.66 -12.56
N ALA A 136 11.81 2.90 -12.14
CA ALA A 136 11.78 1.46 -12.37
C ALA A 136 11.76 1.14 -13.88
N VAL A 137 10.95 1.84 -14.66
CA VAL A 137 10.87 1.69 -16.12
C VAL A 137 12.19 2.06 -16.78
N ASP A 138 12.79 3.19 -16.40
CA ASP A 138 14.08 3.65 -16.96
C ASP A 138 15.22 2.64 -16.66
N TYR A 139 15.21 2.03 -15.46
CA TYR A 139 16.13 0.94 -15.13
C TYR A 139 15.89 -0.30 -16.00
N LEU A 140 14.62 -0.74 -16.12
CA LEU A 140 14.24 -1.94 -16.86
C LEU A 140 14.46 -1.82 -18.36
N GLU A 141 14.40 -0.61 -18.93
CA GLU A 141 14.69 -0.35 -20.36
C GLU A 141 16.12 -0.72 -20.74
N GLN A 142 17.04 -0.62 -19.78
CA GLN A 142 18.46 -0.95 -19.99
C GLN A 142 18.76 -2.45 -19.76
N THR A 143 17.72 -3.27 -19.54
CA THR A 143 17.87 -4.68 -19.16
C THR A 143 17.24 -5.63 -20.17
N GLN A 144 17.58 -6.93 -20.06
CA GLN A 144 17.04 -7.99 -20.89
C GLN A 144 16.39 -9.08 -20.03
N GLY A 145 15.30 -9.65 -20.54
CA GLY A 145 14.55 -10.73 -19.89
C GLY A 145 13.18 -10.33 -19.42
N ASN A 146 12.41 -11.31 -18.93
CA ASN A 146 11.03 -11.11 -18.54
C ASN A 146 10.90 -10.40 -17.19
N ILE A 147 9.80 -9.69 -17.04
CA ILE A 147 9.50 -8.82 -15.90
C ILE A 147 8.15 -9.24 -15.31
N LEU A 148 8.11 -9.62 -14.03
CA LEU A 148 6.88 -9.81 -13.28
C LEU A 148 6.54 -8.51 -12.53
N ILE A 149 5.48 -7.82 -12.96
CA ILE A 149 5.01 -6.55 -12.40
C ILE A 149 3.92 -6.83 -11.38
N THR A 150 4.10 -6.39 -10.13
CA THR A 150 3.12 -6.57 -9.04
C THR A 150 2.73 -5.27 -8.34
N THR A 151 2.83 -4.16 -9.07
CA THR A 151 2.48 -2.82 -8.58
C THR A 151 1.00 -2.48 -8.72
N GLY A 152 0.20 -3.39 -9.28
CA GLY A 152 -1.23 -3.20 -9.57
C GLY A 152 -1.50 -2.52 -10.90
N SER A 153 -2.78 -2.32 -11.25
CA SER A 153 -3.18 -1.80 -12.56
C SER A 153 -3.04 -0.30 -12.74
N LYS A 154 -3.07 0.48 -11.64
CA LYS A 154 -3.17 1.95 -11.70
C LYS A 154 -2.00 2.66 -12.40
N GLU A 155 -0.82 2.08 -12.34
CA GLU A 155 0.41 2.65 -12.94
C GLU A 155 0.98 1.73 -14.01
N LEU A 156 0.17 0.79 -14.51
CA LEU A 156 0.59 -0.19 -15.50
C LEU A 156 0.85 0.45 -16.87
N ASP A 157 0.21 1.59 -17.15
CA ASP A 157 0.43 2.42 -18.34
C ASP A 157 1.89 2.84 -18.50
N LYS A 158 2.58 3.13 -17.41
CA LYS A 158 3.99 3.56 -17.43
C LYS A 158 4.91 2.48 -17.97
N TYR A 159 4.62 1.21 -17.75
CA TYR A 159 5.41 0.08 -18.26
C TYR A 159 5.23 -0.14 -19.77
N THR A 160 4.20 0.44 -20.39
CA THR A 160 4.02 0.37 -21.86
C THR A 160 5.09 1.13 -22.63
N ARG A 161 5.88 1.97 -21.94
CA ARG A 161 7.05 2.66 -22.51
C ARG A 161 8.24 1.74 -22.76
N LEU A 162 8.28 0.57 -22.10
CA LEU A 162 9.36 -0.40 -22.28
C LEU A 162 9.35 -0.98 -23.69
N THR A 163 10.51 -1.05 -24.30
CA THR A 163 10.69 -1.78 -25.54
C THR A 163 10.28 -3.25 -25.39
N ASN A 164 9.43 -3.74 -26.28
CA ASN A 164 8.87 -5.10 -26.26
C ASN A 164 8.11 -5.44 -24.96
N TYR A 165 7.39 -4.47 -24.35
CA TYR A 165 6.67 -4.71 -23.10
C TYR A 165 5.63 -5.84 -23.21
N LYS A 166 4.97 -5.98 -24.39
CA LYS A 166 3.94 -7.02 -24.62
C LYS A 166 4.50 -8.44 -24.52
N GLU A 167 5.77 -8.62 -24.88
CA GLU A 167 6.44 -9.91 -24.89
C GLU A 167 7.12 -10.23 -23.57
N ARG A 168 7.69 -9.21 -22.90
CA ARG A 168 8.52 -9.41 -21.70
C ARG A 168 7.85 -9.10 -20.39
N CYS A 169 6.74 -8.33 -20.38
CA CYS A 169 6.06 -7.93 -19.15
C CYS A 169 4.89 -8.84 -18.83
N TYR A 170 4.82 -9.31 -17.60
CA TYR A 170 3.73 -10.07 -17.01
C TYR A 170 3.15 -9.24 -15.87
N ALA A 171 1.89 -8.82 -16.00
CA ALA A 171 1.23 -7.97 -15.02
C ALA A 171 0.35 -8.80 -14.09
N ARG A 172 0.65 -8.79 -12.78
CA ARG A 172 -0.23 -9.33 -11.75
C ARG A 172 -1.07 -8.21 -11.16
N VAL A 173 -2.38 -8.31 -11.34
CA VAL A 173 -3.37 -7.33 -10.92
C VAL A 173 -4.48 -7.99 -10.09
N LEU A 174 -5.30 -7.17 -9.43
CA LEU A 174 -6.46 -7.68 -8.71
C LEU A 174 -7.47 -8.30 -9.68
N SER A 175 -8.12 -9.41 -9.25
CA SER A 175 -9.16 -10.11 -10.01
C SER A 175 -10.52 -9.38 -9.94
N VAL A 176 -10.51 -8.06 -10.15
CA VAL A 176 -11.71 -7.22 -10.24
C VAL A 176 -11.83 -6.62 -11.63
N LEU A 177 -13.04 -6.51 -12.11
CA LEU A 177 -13.32 -6.11 -13.50
C LEU A 177 -12.61 -4.82 -13.93
N PRO A 178 -12.62 -3.71 -13.15
CA PRO A 178 -11.93 -2.48 -13.55
C PRO A 178 -10.42 -2.66 -13.74
N SER A 179 -9.76 -3.43 -12.86
CA SER A 179 -8.31 -3.67 -12.97
C SER A 179 -7.96 -4.52 -14.19
N MET A 180 -8.79 -5.52 -14.49
CA MET A 180 -8.60 -6.39 -15.64
C MET A 180 -8.83 -5.62 -16.94
N MET A 181 -9.92 -4.87 -17.04
CA MET A 181 -10.23 -4.06 -18.22
C MET A 181 -9.13 -3.04 -18.53
N GLN A 182 -8.71 -2.27 -17.51
CA GLN A 182 -7.61 -1.32 -17.66
C GLN A 182 -6.33 -2.00 -18.19
N SER A 183 -6.01 -3.19 -17.68
CA SER A 183 -4.83 -3.93 -18.12
C SER A 183 -4.96 -4.42 -19.56
N ILE A 184 -6.14 -4.89 -19.96
CA ILE A 184 -6.42 -5.35 -21.34
C ILE A 184 -6.33 -4.18 -22.32
N ASP A 185 -6.89 -3.02 -21.97
CA ASP A 185 -6.84 -1.80 -22.80
C ASP A 185 -5.40 -1.33 -23.03
N LEU A 186 -4.53 -1.58 -22.06
CA LEU A 186 -3.08 -1.33 -22.17
C LEU A 186 -2.33 -2.40 -22.95
N GLY A 187 -3.00 -3.45 -23.44
CA GLY A 187 -2.42 -4.51 -24.25
C GLY A 187 -1.88 -5.71 -23.47
N PHE A 188 -2.06 -5.78 -22.16
CA PHE A 188 -1.75 -6.98 -21.38
C PHE A 188 -2.86 -8.01 -21.54
N SER A 189 -2.55 -9.16 -22.13
CA SER A 189 -3.56 -10.19 -22.41
C SER A 189 -2.97 -11.60 -22.34
N GLY A 190 -3.82 -12.62 -22.33
CA GLY A 190 -3.41 -14.02 -22.29
C GLY A 190 -2.51 -14.33 -21.11
N LYS A 191 -1.38 -14.97 -21.35
CA LYS A 191 -0.40 -15.33 -20.32
C LYS A 191 0.28 -14.12 -19.65
N HIS A 192 0.22 -12.94 -20.27
CA HIS A 192 0.84 -11.71 -19.77
C HIS A 192 -0.05 -10.94 -18.78
N LEU A 193 -1.30 -11.38 -18.57
CA LEU A 193 -2.22 -10.83 -17.55
C LEU A 193 -2.58 -11.89 -16.54
N ILE A 194 -2.15 -11.69 -15.30
CA ILE A 194 -2.38 -12.58 -14.16
C ILE A 194 -3.33 -11.89 -13.18
N ALA A 195 -4.61 -12.27 -13.18
CA ALA A 195 -5.61 -11.69 -12.30
C ALA A 195 -5.78 -12.56 -11.06
N MET A 196 -5.31 -12.08 -9.90
CA MET A 196 -5.32 -12.83 -8.65
C MET A 196 -5.52 -11.91 -7.44
N GLN A 197 -6.20 -12.45 -6.41
CA GLN A 197 -6.37 -11.81 -5.10
C GLN A 197 -5.31 -12.32 -4.12
N GLY A 198 -4.59 -11.40 -3.46
CA GLY A 198 -3.67 -11.73 -2.36
C GLY A 198 -4.40 -12.07 -1.03
N PRO A 199 -3.65 -12.37 0.04
CA PRO A 199 -2.18 -12.36 0.14
C PRO A 199 -1.50 -13.53 -0.61
N PHE A 200 -0.22 -13.35 -0.97
CA PHE A 200 0.55 -14.34 -1.72
C PHE A 200 1.69 -14.89 -0.86
N SER A 201 1.76 -16.21 -0.73
CA SER A 201 2.87 -16.87 -0.07
C SER A 201 4.16 -16.77 -0.90
N ARG A 202 5.29 -17.10 -0.27
CA ARG A 202 6.59 -17.25 -0.94
C ARG A 202 6.51 -18.25 -2.10
N GLU A 203 5.88 -19.40 -1.86
CA GLU A 203 5.75 -20.48 -2.85
C GLU A 203 4.97 -20.02 -4.08
N MET A 204 3.88 -19.25 -3.88
CA MET A 204 3.10 -18.69 -4.99
C MET A 204 3.91 -17.65 -5.78
N ASN A 205 4.64 -16.77 -5.10
CA ASN A 205 5.50 -15.79 -5.77
C ASN A 205 6.61 -16.51 -6.56
N LEU A 206 7.24 -17.53 -5.98
CA LEU A 206 8.27 -18.35 -6.63
C LEU A 206 7.73 -19.09 -7.86
N ALA A 207 6.54 -19.70 -7.75
CA ALA A 207 5.90 -20.39 -8.87
C ALA A 207 5.61 -19.42 -10.03
N LEU A 208 5.15 -18.22 -9.75
CA LEU A 208 4.93 -17.19 -10.78
C LEU A 208 6.24 -16.71 -11.43
N LEU A 209 7.30 -16.53 -10.66
CA LEU A 209 8.62 -16.19 -11.20
C LEU A 209 9.14 -17.26 -12.16
N HIS A 210 9.02 -18.54 -11.79
CA HIS A 210 9.40 -19.65 -12.65
C HIS A 210 8.49 -19.77 -13.89
N GLN A 211 7.16 -19.66 -13.71
CA GLN A 211 6.20 -19.77 -14.82
C GLN A 211 6.37 -18.67 -15.87
N THR A 212 6.76 -17.47 -15.44
CA THR A 212 6.98 -16.33 -16.32
C THR A 212 8.44 -16.23 -16.78
N GLU A 213 9.33 -17.07 -16.27
CA GLU A 213 10.78 -16.96 -16.48
C GLU A 213 11.31 -15.55 -16.18
N ALA A 214 10.71 -14.90 -15.16
CA ALA A 214 11.00 -13.51 -14.86
C ALA A 214 12.38 -13.36 -14.23
N LYS A 215 13.20 -12.51 -14.85
CA LYS A 215 14.49 -12.08 -14.30
C LYS A 215 14.36 -10.86 -13.37
N TYR A 216 13.26 -10.13 -13.49
CA TYR A 216 12.96 -8.94 -12.68
C TYR A 216 11.59 -9.10 -12.04
N PHE A 217 11.54 -8.86 -10.74
CA PHE A 217 10.32 -8.89 -9.94
C PHE A 217 10.07 -7.49 -9.40
N VAL A 218 9.09 -6.77 -9.94
CA VAL A 218 8.79 -5.40 -9.55
C VAL A 218 7.71 -5.38 -8.49
N THR A 219 8.00 -4.71 -7.38
CA THR A 219 7.05 -4.55 -6.27
C THR A 219 7.16 -3.14 -5.67
N LYS A 220 6.08 -2.71 -5.00
CA LYS A 220 6.12 -1.55 -4.11
C LYS A 220 6.63 -1.97 -2.73
N GLU A 221 7.34 -1.07 -2.05
CA GLU A 221 7.71 -1.27 -0.65
C GLU A 221 6.42 -1.34 0.18
N SER A 222 5.96 -2.54 0.46
CA SER A 222 4.79 -2.83 1.27
C SER A 222 5.23 -3.55 2.53
N GLY A 223 4.81 -3.10 3.73
CA GLY A 223 5.16 -3.78 4.98
C GLY A 223 4.65 -5.22 5.07
N LYS A 224 4.62 -5.81 6.26
CA LYS A 224 4.15 -7.18 6.54
C LYS A 224 2.88 -7.55 5.80
N ASN A 225 1.86 -6.69 5.87
CA ASN A 225 0.56 -6.92 5.22
C ASN A 225 0.61 -6.91 3.68
N GLY A 226 1.72 -6.46 3.08
CA GLY A 226 1.94 -6.44 1.64
C GLY A 226 2.77 -7.61 1.11
N GLY A 227 3.18 -8.53 1.99
CA GLY A 227 3.94 -9.71 1.62
C GLY A 227 5.33 -9.39 1.06
N PHE A 228 6.02 -8.39 1.64
CA PHE A 228 7.34 -7.98 1.15
C PHE A 228 8.41 -9.05 1.41
N ALA A 229 8.41 -9.67 2.61
CA ALA A 229 9.33 -10.72 2.97
C ALA A 229 9.19 -11.94 2.04
N GLU A 230 7.97 -12.37 1.77
CA GLU A 230 7.66 -13.49 0.89
C GLU A 230 8.11 -13.24 -0.56
N LYS A 231 8.05 -11.97 -1.00
CA LYS A 231 8.53 -11.58 -2.34
C LYS A 231 10.06 -11.57 -2.41
N LEU A 232 10.72 -11.07 -1.36
CA LEU A 232 12.17 -11.04 -1.27
C LEU A 232 12.75 -12.46 -1.30
N GLU A 233 12.24 -13.35 -0.43
CA GLU A 233 12.67 -14.75 -0.38
C GLU A 233 12.41 -15.47 -1.70
N ALA A 234 11.25 -15.22 -2.34
CA ALA A 234 10.94 -15.82 -3.65
C ALA A 234 11.89 -15.34 -4.76
N ALA A 235 12.22 -14.04 -4.77
CA ALA A 235 13.15 -13.46 -5.74
C ALA A 235 14.57 -14.05 -5.57
N GLU A 236 15.05 -14.11 -4.32
CA GLU A 236 16.35 -14.72 -3.99
C GLU A 236 16.42 -16.19 -4.45
N GLN A 237 15.37 -16.96 -4.15
CA GLN A 237 15.31 -18.39 -4.52
C GLN A 237 15.21 -18.61 -6.04
N ALA A 238 14.51 -17.70 -6.75
CA ALA A 238 14.41 -17.75 -8.21
C ALA A 238 15.65 -17.20 -8.93
N GLY A 239 16.58 -16.54 -8.22
CA GLY A 239 17.70 -15.82 -8.83
C GLY A 239 17.23 -14.59 -9.63
N ALA A 240 16.08 -14.02 -9.28
CA ALA A 240 15.53 -12.83 -9.91
C ALA A 240 15.94 -11.55 -9.16
N VAL A 241 16.11 -10.46 -9.88
CA VAL A 241 16.34 -9.14 -9.26
C VAL A 241 15.02 -8.58 -8.76
N LEU A 242 14.92 -8.33 -7.44
CA LEU A 242 13.77 -7.65 -6.84
C LEU A 242 13.91 -6.14 -7.01
N LEU A 243 13.09 -5.54 -7.87
CA LEU A 243 13.04 -4.10 -8.07
C LEU A 243 11.95 -3.49 -7.17
N VAL A 244 12.39 -2.77 -6.17
CA VAL A 244 11.53 -2.22 -5.11
C VAL A 244 11.29 -0.74 -5.34
N ILE A 245 10.04 -0.37 -5.55
CA ILE A 245 9.63 1.03 -5.62
C ILE A 245 9.42 1.51 -4.18
N GLY A 246 10.28 2.42 -3.74
CA GLY A 246 10.26 3.01 -2.42
C GLY A 246 8.98 3.81 -2.17
N ARG A 247 8.68 4.04 -0.90
CA ARG A 247 7.54 4.87 -0.51
C ARG A 247 7.86 6.34 -0.68
N PRO A 248 6.85 7.16 -0.99
CA PRO A 248 6.97 8.60 -0.79
C PRO A 248 7.46 8.89 0.64
N ILE A 249 8.37 9.85 0.77
CA ILE A 249 8.78 10.34 2.08
C ILE A 249 7.62 11.18 2.60
N GLU A 250 6.97 10.70 3.64
CA GLU A 250 5.88 11.42 4.32
C GLU A 250 6.31 11.73 5.75
N GLU A 251 5.91 12.90 6.23
CA GLU A 251 5.96 13.24 7.65
C GLU A 251 4.63 12.83 8.30
N GLY A 252 4.69 12.26 9.49
CA GLY A 252 3.50 11.83 10.22
C GLY A 252 3.87 11.17 11.54
N LEU A 253 2.85 10.93 12.34
CA LEU A 253 2.94 10.33 13.66
C LEU A 253 3.09 8.81 13.56
N SER A 254 3.79 8.20 14.48
CA SER A 254 3.68 6.76 14.74
C SER A 254 2.29 6.42 15.29
N VAL A 255 1.98 5.13 15.37
CA VAL A 255 0.69 4.69 15.95
C VAL A 255 0.60 5.12 17.40
N GLU A 256 1.67 4.98 18.18
CA GLU A 256 1.73 5.36 19.59
C GLU A 256 1.57 6.87 19.80
N GLU A 257 2.19 7.69 18.94
CA GLU A 257 2.01 9.15 18.98
C GLU A 257 0.59 9.55 18.60
N ALA A 258 -0.01 8.92 17.58
CA ALA A 258 -1.40 9.16 17.20
C ALA A 258 -2.38 8.76 18.33
N GLU A 259 -2.13 7.65 19.04
CA GLU A 259 -2.90 7.27 20.22
C GLU A 259 -2.80 8.30 21.36
N GLN A 260 -1.62 8.91 21.54
CA GLN A 260 -1.46 9.98 22.54
C GLN A 260 -2.23 11.25 22.15
N GLU A 261 -2.21 11.63 20.88
CA GLU A 261 -3.00 12.77 20.39
C GLU A 261 -4.52 12.50 20.52
N MET A 262 -5.00 11.29 20.20
CA MET A 262 -6.39 10.90 20.44
C MET A 262 -6.81 11.05 21.91
N ARG A 263 -5.92 10.67 22.85
CA ARG A 263 -6.20 10.84 24.29
C ARG A 263 -6.28 12.29 24.72
N LYS A 264 -5.41 13.15 24.17
CA LYS A 264 -5.43 14.60 24.45
C LYS A 264 -6.73 15.19 23.96
N TRP A 265 -7.05 14.95 22.68
CA TRP A 265 -8.25 15.47 22.03
C TRP A 265 -9.55 15.08 22.75
N ASN A 266 -9.64 13.88 23.29
CA ASN A 266 -10.82 13.38 24.00
C ASN A 266 -10.98 13.97 25.43
N ARG A 267 -9.97 14.70 25.94
CA ARG A 267 -10.01 15.33 27.27
C ARG A 267 -10.37 16.81 27.21
N ASP A 268 -10.17 17.44 26.08
CA ASP A 268 -10.49 18.83 25.78
C ASP A 268 -11.95 18.96 25.32
#